data_3abb4534dc5ecdf3dbad1bc30b819112
#
_entry.id   3abb4534dc5ecdf3dbad1bc30b819112
#
_cell.length_a   1.000
_cell.length_b   1.000
_cell.length_c   1.000
_cell.angle_alpha   90.00
_cell.angle_beta   90.00
_cell.angle_gamma   90.00
#
_symmetry.space_group_name_H-M   'P 1'
#
loop_
_entity.id
_entity.type
_entity.pdbx_description
1 polymer ?
#
loop_
_entity_poly.entity_id
_entity_poly.type
_entity_poly.pdbx_seq_one_letter_code
_entity_poly.pdbx_strand_id
1 'polypeptide(L)'
;MKTGKKIAIFDDDEDILSICTYILEEKGWTVHVFTDCSNIIQKVGKVIPDVILMDNWIPDDGGITATRQLKSEVELKKIPVVYFSANSDIQSLAEQAGADTYLAKPFDLDDLETTILNALTK
;
A
#
# COMPACT_ATOMS: atom_id res chain seq x y z
N MET A 1 20.88 -1.85 7.29
CA MET A 1 20.25 -2.86 8.13
C MET A 1 18.91 -3.29 7.54
N LYS A 2 18.65 -4.56 7.50
CA LYS A 2 17.41 -5.09 6.93
C LYS A 2 16.27 -4.96 7.93
N THR A 3 15.07 -4.63 7.43
CA THR A 3 13.91 -4.40 8.29
C THR A 3 13.28 -5.69 8.82
N GLY A 4 13.33 -6.77 8.03
CA GLY A 4 12.63 -8.00 8.36
C GLY A 4 11.11 -7.90 8.28
N LYS A 5 10.59 -6.79 7.75
CA LYS A 5 9.15 -6.53 7.68
C LYS A 5 8.59 -6.90 6.32
N LYS A 6 7.26 -7.04 6.27
CA LYS A 6 6.53 -7.38 5.04
C LYS A 6 5.71 -6.19 4.56
N ILE A 7 5.66 -6.02 3.24
CA ILE A 7 4.80 -5.01 2.63
C ILE A 7 3.99 -5.67 1.52
N ALA A 8 2.71 -5.30 1.42
CA ALA A 8 1.85 -5.71 0.31
C ALA A 8 1.61 -4.49 -0.56
N ILE A 9 1.82 -4.62 -1.86
CA ILE A 9 1.67 -3.52 -2.81
C ILE A 9 0.59 -3.89 -3.83
N PHE A 10 -0.43 -3.05 -3.93
CA PHE A 10 -1.54 -3.23 -4.87
C PHE A 10 -1.49 -2.15 -5.94
N ASP A 11 -1.15 -2.53 -7.17
CA ASP A 11 -1.08 -1.61 -8.31
C ASP A 11 -1.15 -2.43 -9.59
N ASP A 12 -1.90 -1.98 -10.59
CA ASP A 12 -1.99 -2.69 -11.86
C ASP A 12 -0.84 -2.36 -12.81
N ASP A 13 0.00 -1.40 -12.47
CA ASP A 13 1.18 -1.02 -13.25
C ASP A 13 2.38 -1.89 -12.84
N GLU A 14 2.74 -2.84 -13.72
CA GLU A 14 3.81 -3.78 -13.42
C GLU A 14 5.17 -3.09 -13.28
N ASP A 15 5.38 -1.95 -13.96
CA ASP A 15 6.63 -1.19 -13.82
C ASP A 15 6.75 -0.61 -12.42
N ILE A 16 5.67 -0.06 -11.89
CA ILE A 16 5.64 0.47 -10.52
C ILE A 16 5.92 -0.66 -9.52
N LEU A 17 5.27 -1.81 -9.70
CA LEU A 17 5.49 -2.96 -8.83
C LEU A 17 6.94 -3.42 -8.84
N SER A 18 7.54 -3.49 -10.03
CA SER A 18 8.93 -3.93 -10.17
C SER A 18 9.90 -2.96 -9.51
N ILE A 19 9.71 -1.66 -9.72
CA ILE A 19 10.57 -0.62 -9.15
C ILE A 19 10.49 -0.64 -7.63
N CYS A 20 9.28 -0.65 -7.09
CA CYS A 20 9.08 -0.65 -5.65
C CYS A 20 9.64 -1.92 -5.01
N THR A 21 9.44 -3.07 -5.66
CA THR A 21 9.97 -4.34 -5.18
C THR A 21 11.48 -4.29 -5.07
N TYR A 22 12.15 -3.84 -6.14
CA TYR A 22 13.60 -3.75 -6.17
C TYR A 22 14.14 -2.88 -5.03
N ILE A 23 13.56 -1.69 -4.89
CA ILE A 23 13.98 -0.72 -3.89
C ILE A 23 13.80 -1.28 -2.48
N LEU A 24 12.62 -1.83 -2.21
CA LEU A 24 12.26 -2.27 -0.86
C LEU A 24 13.00 -3.55 -0.47
N GLU A 25 13.21 -4.46 -1.41
CA GLU A 25 13.99 -5.67 -1.12
C GLU A 25 15.43 -5.33 -0.76
N GLU A 26 16.00 -4.31 -1.40
CA GLU A 26 17.34 -3.82 -1.05
C GLU A 26 17.40 -3.34 0.40
N LYS A 27 16.29 -2.86 0.93
CA LYS A 27 16.19 -2.39 2.32
C LYS A 27 15.80 -3.51 3.29
N GLY A 28 15.65 -4.72 2.79
CA GLY A 28 15.35 -5.87 3.64
C GLY A 28 13.88 -6.19 3.83
N TRP A 29 13.00 -5.54 3.04
CA TRP A 29 11.57 -5.85 3.07
C TRP A 29 11.29 -7.14 2.31
N THR A 30 10.30 -7.89 2.79
CA THR A 30 9.69 -8.97 2.01
C THR A 30 8.49 -8.35 1.29
N VAL A 31 8.51 -8.36 -0.04
CA VAL A 31 7.52 -7.65 -0.84
C VAL A 31 6.55 -8.63 -1.50
N HIS A 32 5.25 -8.39 -1.30
CA HIS A 32 4.18 -9.15 -1.95
C HIS A 32 3.42 -8.19 -2.85
N VAL A 33 3.32 -8.50 -4.13
CA VAL A 33 2.68 -7.62 -5.11
C VAL A 33 1.40 -8.25 -5.65
N PHE A 34 0.41 -7.40 -5.90
CA PHE A 34 -0.89 -7.81 -6.44
C PHE A 34 -1.32 -6.81 -7.49
N THR A 35 -1.89 -7.30 -8.59
CA THR A 35 -2.30 -6.44 -9.69
C THR A 35 -3.79 -6.09 -9.66
N ASP A 36 -4.54 -6.67 -8.71
CA ASP A 36 -5.95 -6.36 -8.54
C ASP A 36 -6.34 -6.51 -7.06
N CYS A 37 -7.56 -6.14 -6.74
CA CYS A 37 -8.09 -6.17 -5.37
C CYS A 37 -9.07 -7.31 -5.14
N SER A 38 -9.16 -8.28 -6.07
CA SER A 38 -10.07 -9.40 -5.87
C SER A 38 -9.66 -10.18 -4.62
N ASN A 39 -10.63 -10.56 -3.82
CA ASN A 39 -10.40 -11.30 -2.57
C ASN A 39 -9.37 -10.63 -1.66
N ILE A 40 -9.45 -9.30 -1.55
CA ILE A 40 -8.44 -8.51 -0.83
C ILE A 40 -8.29 -8.94 0.63
N ILE A 41 -9.40 -9.25 1.30
CA ILE A 41 -9.36 -9.66 2.69
C ILE A 41 -8.57 -10.96 2.85
N GLN A 42 -8.80 -11.92 1.96
CA GLN A 42 -8.09 -13.20 1.99
C GLN A 42 -6.61 -13.03 1.65
N LYS A 43 -6.30 -12.21 0.65
CA LYS A 43 -4.92 -11.95 0.24
C LYS A 43 -4.12 -11.33 1.37
N VAL A 44 -4.65 -10.28 1.98
CA VAL A 44 -3.97 -9.58 3.07
C VAL A 44 -3.93 -10.47 4.31
N GLY A 45 -5.00 -11.21 4.56
CA GLY A 45 -5.06 -12.14 5.69
C GLY A 45 -4.01 -13.25 5.65
N LYS A 46 -3.61 -13.67 4.46
CA LYS A 46 -2.55 -14.68 4.31
C LYS A 46 -1.16 -14.11 4.55
N VAL A 47 -0.92 -12.91 4.07
CA VAL A 47 0.39 -12.27 4.17
C VAL A 47 0.62 -11.66 5.54
N ILE A 48 -0.39 -11.04 6.10
CA ILE A 48 -0.32 -10.24 7.33
C ILE A 48 0.85 -9.26 7.23
N PRO A 49 0.78 -8.31 6.28
CA PRO A 49 1.89 -7.39 6.09
C PRO A 49 1.95 -6.35 7.20
N ASP A 50 3.11 -5.72 7.34
CA ASP A 50 3.29 -4.63 8.31
C ASP A 50 2.76 -3.31 7.77
N VAL A 51 2.68 -3.18 6.44
CA VAL A 51 2.15 -1.99 5.77
C VAL A 51 1.61 -2.38 4.40
N ILE A 52 0.63 -1.62 3.92
CA ILE A 52 0.03 -1.83 2.60
C ILE A 52 0.19 -0.56 1.78
N LEU A 53 0.63 -0.70 0.54
CA LEU A 53 0.70 0.38 -0.43
C LEU A 53 -0.44 0.15 -1.43
N MET A 54 -1.40 1.06 -1.48
CA MET A 54 -2.65 0.86 -2.26
C MET A 54 -2.80 1.94 -3.33
N ASP A 55 -2.82 1.51 -4.60
CA ASP A 55 -3.07 2.41 -5.71
C ASP A 55 -4.56 2.74 -5.83
N ASN A 56 -4.87 3.97 -6.25
CA ASN A 56 -6.25 4.44 -6.42
C ASN A 56 -6.94 3.73 -7.60
N TRP A 57 -6.23 3.53 -8.69
CA TRP A 57 -6.78 2.94 -9.91
C TRP A 57 -6.41 1.46 -10.05
N ILE A 58 -6.88 0.63 -9.14
CA ILE A 58 -6.60 -0.79 -9.21
C ILE A 58 -7.87 -1.54 -9.61
N PRO A 59 -7.78 -2.56 -10.51
CA PRO A 59 -8.96 -3.32 -10.92
C PRO A 59 -9.66 -4.01 -9.77
N ASP A 60 -10.93 -4.25 -9.95
CA ASP A 60 -11.87 -4.81 -8.97
C ASP A 60 -12.05 -3.86 -7.81
N ASP A 61 -13.21 -3.26 -7.73
CA ASP A 61 -13.66 -2.38 -6.65
C ASP A 61 -12.85 -1.09 -6.44
N GLY A 62 -11.61 -1.02 -6.93
CA GLY A 62 -10.77 0.17 -6.78
C GLY A 62 -10.15 0.31 -5.39
N GLY A 63 -9.19 1.25 -5.28
CA GLY A 63 -8.42 1.43 -4.06
C GLY A 63 -9.24 1.92 -2.88
N ILE A 64 -10.23 2.77 -3.11
CA ILE A 64 -11.08 3.31 -2.04
C ILE A 64 -11.88 2.18 -1.39
N THR A 65 -12.58 1.39 -2.21
CA THR A 65 -13.40 0.28 -1.71
C THR A 65 -12.54 -0.77 -1.04
N ALA A 66 -11.41 -1.12 -1.65
CA ALA A 66 -10.50 -2.11 -1.08
C ALA A 66 -9.99 -1.68 0.29
N THR A 67 -9.58 -0.42 0.41
CA THR A 67 -9.08 0.10 1.68
C THR A 67 -10.18 0.11 2.74
N ARG A 68 -11.39 0.50 2.37
CA ARG A 68 -12.53 0.47 3.28
C ARG A 68 -12.83 -0.93 3.78
N GLN A 69 -12.75 -1.93 2.89
CA GLN A 69 -12.95 -3.32 3.27
C GLN A 69 -11.92 -3.77 4.30
N LEU A 70 -10.65 -3.42 4.07
CA LEU A 70 -9.57 -3.76 5.01
C LEU A 70 -9.79 -3.09 6.37
N LYS A 71 -10.19 -1.84 6.37
CA LYS A 71 -10.40 -1.08 7.60
C LYS A 71 -11.66 -1.50 8.36
N SER A 72 -12.55 -2.26 7.71
CA SER A 72 -13.74 -2.79 8.38
C SER A 72 -13.49 -4.14 9.07
N GLU A 73 -12.33 -4.78 8.80
CA GLU A 73 -11.99 -6.07 9.40
C GLU A 73 -11.19 -5.88 10.68
N VAL A 74 -11.68 -6.46 11.77
CA VAL A 74 -11.08 -6.30 13.10
C VAL A 74 -9.60 -6.68 13.10
N GLU A 75 -9.25 -7.76 12.41
CA GLU A 75 -7.88 -8.26 12.41
C GLU A 75 -6.96 -7.50 11.48
N LEU A 76 -7.52 -6.82 10.47
CA LEU A 76 -6.72 -6.16 9.42
C LEU A 76 -6.69 -4.65 9.54
N LYS A 77 -7.64 -4.05 10.24
CA LYS A 77 -7.76 -2.59 10.31
C LYS A 77 -6.56 -1.90 10.96
N LYS A 78 -5.76 -2.65 11.70
CA LYS A 78 -4.56 -2.10 12.36
C LYS A 78 -3.40 -1.91 11.39
N ILE A 79 -3.43 -2.60 10.25
CA ILE A 79 -2.35 -2.53 9.28
C ILE A 79 -2.40 -1.16 8.61
N PRO A 80 -1.32 -0.36 8.68
CA PRO A 80 -1.33 0.95 8.02
C PRO A 80 -1.43 0.82 6.52
N VAL A 81 -2.23 1.68 5.91
CA VAL A 81 -2.40 1.74 4.47
C VAL A 81 -1.88 3.08 3.96
N VAL A 82 -0.93 3.02 3.05
CA VAL A 82 -0.40 4.17 2.33
C VAL A 82 -1.11 4.21 0.99
N TYR A 83 -1.93 5.24 0.77
CA TYR A 83 -2.67 5.40 -0.48
C TYR A 83 -1.79 6.14 -1.47
N PHE A 84 -1.65 5.64 -2.69
CA PHE A 84 -0.81 6.35 -3.65
C PHE A 84 -1.48 6.51 -5.00
N SER A 85 -1.26 7.67 -5.64
CA SER A 85 -1.93 8.04 -6.88
C SER A 85 -1.24 9.25 -7.52
N ALA A 86 -1.40 9.37 -8.83
CA ALA A 86 -0.97 10.55 -9.58
C ALA A 86 -2.04 11.66 -9.55
N ASN A 87 -3.20 11.38 -8.95
CA ASN A 87 -4.30 12.34 -8.89
C ASN A 87 -3.98 13.50 -7.95
N SER A 88 -4.27 14.73 -8.38
CA SER A 88 -3.99 15.92 -7.56
C SER A 88 -4.83 15.95 -6.27
N ASP A 89 -5.95 15.22 -6.22
CA ASP A 89 -6.81 15.14 -5.04
C ASP A 89 -6.46 13.96 -4.13
N ILE A 90 -5.22 13.50 -4.17
CA ILE A 90 -4.81 12.29 -3.45
C ILE A 90 -5.11 12.36 -1.95
N GLN A 91 -4.97 13.53 -1.33
CA GLN A 91 -5.27 13.68 0.09
C GLN A 91 -6.74 13.39 0.37
N SER A 92 -7.63 13.97 -0.44
CA SER A 92 -9.07 13.73 -0.32
C SER A 92 -9.45 12.28 -0.58
N LEU A 93 -8.83 11.67 -1.59
CA LEU A 93 -9.09 10.27 -1.92
C LEU A 93 -8.63 9.34 -0.79
N ALA A 94 -7.48 9.62 -0.20
CA ALA A 94 -6.97 8.83 0.91
C ALA A 94 -7.89 8.93 2.13
N GLU A 95 -8.40 10.13 2.41
CA GLU A 95 -9.35 10.34 3.51
C GLU A 95 -10.65 9.58 3.26
N GLN A 96 -11.17 9.62 2.03
CA GLN A 96 -12.38 8.88 1.67
C GLN A 96 -12.20 7.38 1.84
N ALA A 97 -11.01 6.89 1.53
CA ALA A 97 -10.69 5.47 1.66
C ALA A 97 -10.50 5.02 3.10
N GLY A 98 -10.18 5.95 3.98
CA GLY A 98 -9.81 5.63 5.36
C GLY A 98 -8.37 5.20 5.50
N ALA A 99 -7.51 5.59 4.54
CA ALA A 99 -6.09 5.28 4.58
C ALA A 99 -5.38 6.10 5.67
N ASP A 100 -4.26 5.58 6.14
CA ASP A 100 -3.51 6.21 7.22
C ASP A 100 -2.65 7.37 6.75
N THR A 101 -2.17 7.29 5.51
CA THR A 101 -1.40 8.37 4.90
C THR A 101 -1.45 8.20 3.38
N TYR A 102 -0.73 9.06 2.67
CA TYR A 102 -0.73 8.99 1.20
C TYR A 102 0.64 9.38 0.66
N LEU A 103 0.88 8.98 -0.60
CA LEU A 103 2.11 9.26 -1.32
C LEU A 103 1.72 9.63 -2.76
N ALA A 104 2.11 10.82 -3.20
CA ALA A 104 1.80 11.29 -4.56
C ALA A 104 2.77 10.68 -5.58
N LYS A 105 2.25 10.31 -6.76
CA LYS A 105 3.07 9.90 -7.89
C LYS A 105 3.33 11.12 -8.78
N PRO A 106 4.48 11.26 -9.38
CA PRO A 106 5.67 10.42 -9.19
C PRO A 106 6.35 10.70 -7.86
N PHE A 107 6.98 9.69 -7.30
CA PHE A 107 7.71 9.82 -6.05
C PHE A 107 9.17 9.38 -6.25
N ASP A 108 10.06 9.87 -5.40
CA ASP A 108 11.44 9.39 -5.40
C ASP A 108 11.64 8.36 -4.29
N LEU A 109 12.84 7.79 -4.21
CA LEU A 109 13.18 6.77 -3.23
C LEU A 109 12.98 7.23 -1.80
N ASP A 110 13.41 8.46 -1.51
CA ASP A 110 13.32 9.00 -0.17
C ASP A 110 11.88 9.21 0.25
N ASP A 111 11.03 9.70 -0.66
CA ASP A 111 9.61 9.90 -0.39
C ASP A 111 8.93 8.57 -0.08
N LEU A 112 9.21 7.55 -0.87
CA LEU A 112 8.62 6.22 -0.67
C LEU A 112 9.01 5.67 0.69
N GLU A 113 10.30 5.65 0.99
CA GLU A 113 10.81 5.11 2.24
C GLU A 113 10.31 5.89 3.45
N THR A 114 10.39 7.22 3.38
CA THR A 114 9.96 8.08 4.49
C THR A 114 8.47 7.89 4.78
N THR A 115 7.65 7.86 3.74
CA THR A 115 6.20 7.71 3.91
C THR A 115 5.86 6.36 4.54
N ILE A 116 6.50 5.30 4.10
CA ILE A 116 6.28 3.96 4.65
C ILE A 116 6.70 3.91 6.11
N LEU A 117 7.88 4.44 6.44
CA LEU A 117 8.37 4.43 7.82
C LEU A 117 7.48 5.26 8.75
N ASN A 118 6.99 6.40 8.26
CA ASN A 118 6.07 7.24 9.04
C ASN A 118 4.75 6.52 9.30
N ALA A 119 4.26 5.75 8.33
CA ALA A 119 3.03 4.98 8.49
C ALA A 119 3.18 3.92 9.60
N LEU A 120 4.36 3.32 9.72
CA LEU A 120 4.61 2.29 10.72
C LEU A 120 4.61 2.84 12.16
N THR A 121 4.86 4.13 12.33
CA THR A 121 4.97 4.73 13.67
C THR A 121 3.67 5.35 14.17
N LYS A 122 2.61 5.27 13.40
CA LYS A 122 1.30 5.82 13.78
C LYS A 122 0.53 4.89 14.69
#